data_eddda5973a8068a04d035ab8aa9c5213
#
_entry.id   eddda5973a8068a04d035ab8aa9c5213
#
_cell.length_a   1.000
_cell.length_b   1.000
_cell.length_c   1.000
_cell.angle_alpha   90.00
_cell.angle_beta   90.00
_cell.angle_gamma   90.00
#
_symmetry.space_group_name_H-M   'P 1'
#
loop_
_entity.id
_entity.type
_entity.pdbx_description
1 polymer ?
#
loop_
_entity_poly.entity_id
_entity_poly.type
_entity_poly.pdbx_seq_one_letter_code
_entity_poly.pdbx_strand_id
1 'polypeptide(L)'
;MLFRSLDHISGGRAGWNVVTTGSSEAAGNFGLEAHPIHAERYIRAHEFIDVVKGLWDSWEDDAFVRDQETAFYYDPNKIHQLNHKGRFFSVRGPLNIARPPQGYPVIVQAGSSQDGKELAGRTAEVIFTAQQTLEDAQAFYTDVKSRLAKYGRTPEQLKVMPGVFPVVGLTEGDAKADRKSTRLNSSHQIISYAV
;
A
#
# COMPACT_ATOMS: atom_id res chain seq x y z
N MET A 1 0.64 -1.17 -13.22
CA MET A 1 1.31 -2.30 -13.90
C MET A 1 2.59 -2.75 -13.20
N LEU A 2 3.45 -1.85 -12.74
CA LEU A 2 4.78 -2.16 -12.18
C LEU A 2 4.78 -3.27 -11.11
N PHE A 3 3.88 -3.19 -10.12
CA PHE A 3 3.83 -4.17 -9.01
C PHE A 3 3.43 -5.57 -9.48
N ARG A 4 2.58 -5.70 -10.50
CA ARG A 4 2.19 -6.99 -11.08
C ARG A 4 3.38 -7.68 -11.76
N SER A 5 4.12 -6.95 -12.59
CA SER A 5 5.33 -7.46 -13.23
C SER A 5 6.41 -7.82 -12.21
N LEU A 6 6.58 -6.98 -11.18
CA LEU A 6 7.49 -7.25 -10.08
C LEU A 6 7.11 -8.51 -9.31
N ASP A 7 5.81 -8.77 -9.12
CA ASP A 7 5.34 -9.96 -8.46
C ASP A 7 5.69 -11.23 -9.24
N HIS A 8 5.53 -11.22 -10.56
CA HIS A 8 6.00 -12.32 -11.42
C HIS A 8 7.51 -12.52 -11.35
N ILE A 9 8.30 -11.45 -11.47
CA ILE A 9 9.77 -11.52 -11.44
C ILE A 9 10.27 -12.02 -10.08
N SER A 10 9.61 -11.62 -9.00
CA SER A 10 10.01 -12.00 -7.64
C SER A 10 9.47 -13.37 -7.20
N GLY A 11 8.64 -14.03 -8.02
CA GLY A 11 7.97 -15.29 -7.63
C GLY A 11 7.03 -15.09 -6.44
N GLY A 12 6.18 -14.07 -6.47
CA GLY A 12 5.16 -13.84 -5.47
C GLY A 12 5.66 -13.17 -4.18
N ARG A 13 6.65 -12.29 -4.27
CA ARG A 13 7.22 -11.57 -3.10
C ARG A 13 7.06 -10.05 -3.17
N ALA A 14 6.28 -9.53 -4.11
CA ALA A 14 6.07 -8.09 -4.22
C ALA A 14 5.08 -7.58 -3.17
N GLY A 15 5.34 -6.37 -2.67
CA GLY A 15 4.39 -5.59 -1.88
C GLY A 15 4.25 -4.19 -2.47
N TRP A 16 3.12 -3.57 -2.23
CA TRP A 16 2.82 -2.22 -2.69
C TRP A 16 2.45 -1.33 -1.52
N ASN A 17 3.33 -0.38 -1.19
CA ASN A 17 3.00 0.68 -0.23
C ASN A 17 2.15 1.74 -0.93
N VAL A 18 0.87 1.77 -0.59
CA VAL A 18 -0.10 2.70 -1.18
C VAL A 18 -0.05 4.03 -0.44
N VAL A 19 0.51 5.05 -1.06
CA VAL A 19 0.67 6.38 -0.46
C VAL A 19 -0.02 7.45 -1.29
N THR A 20 -0.55 8.47 -0.61
CA THR A 20 -1.25 9.59 -1.23
C THR A 20 -0.36 10.82 -1.45
N THR A 21 0.95 10.64 -1.33
CA THR A 21 1.97 11.69 -1.44
C THR A 21 1.74 12.88 -0.48
N GLY A 22 2.74 13.20 0.33
CA GLY A 22 2.70 14.34 1.26
C GLY A 22 3.31 15.62 0.67
N SER A 23 4.15 15.51 -0.38
CA SER A 23 4.83 16.65 -0.98
C SER A 23 3.90 17.43 -1.90
N SER A 24 3.75 18.73 -1.62
CA SER A 24 3.01 19.66 -2.49
C SER A 24 3.65 19.83 -3.87
N GLU A 25 4.96 19.70 -3.96
CA GLU A 25 5.74 19.86 -5.20
C GLU A 25 5.46 18.75 -6.21
N ALA A 26 5.05 17.57 -5.74
CA ALA A 26 4.71 16.45 -6.61
C ALA A 26 3.53 16.76 -7.56
N ALA A 27 2.66 17.69 -7.19
CA ALA A 27 1.48 18.07 -8.00
C ALA A 27 1.86 18.50 -9.42
N GLY A 28 2.92 19.32 -9.56
CA GLY A 28 3.41 19.78 -10.85
C GLY A 28 3.87 18.67 -11.80
N ASN A 29 4.39 17.55 -11.26
CA ASN A 29 4.80 16.40 -12.07
C ASN A 29 3.61 15.62 -12.67
N PHE A 30 2.40 15.89 -12.21
CA PHE A 30 1.16 15.28 -12.68
C PHE A 30 0.20 16.27 -13.33
N GLY A 31 0.71 17.43 -13.75
CA GLY A 31 -0.07 18.45 -14.47
C GLY A 31 -1.09 19.17 -13.59
N LEU A 32 -0.90 19.20 -12.28
CA LEU A 32 -1.77 19.93 -11.35
C LEU A 32 -1.10 21.24 -10.92
N GLU A 33 -1.85 22.32 -10.90
CA GLU A 33 -1.38 23.63 -10.41
C GLU A 33 -1.18 23.67 -8.89
N ALA A 34 -1.99 22.89 -8.16
CA ALA A 34 -1.94 22.78 -6.72
C ALA A 34 -2.13 21.35 -6.23
N HIS A 35 -1.55 21.05 -5.08
CA HIS A 35 -1.73 19.75 -4.44
C HIS A 35 -3.17 19.60 -3.93
N PRO A 36 -3.89 18.54 -4.28
CA PRO A 36 -5.24 18.32 -3.78
C PRO A 36 -5.30 18.26 -2.26
N ILE A 37 -6.36 18.76 -1.67
CA ILE A 37 -6.56 18.70 -0.21
C ILE A 37 -6.56 17.25 0.29
N HIS A 38 -6.17 17.08 1.56
CA HIS A 38 -5.97 15.76 2.16
C HIS A 38 -7.15 14.80 1.97
N ALA A 39 -8.36 15.23 2.28
CA ALA A 39 -9.57 14.41 2.14
C ALA A 39 -9.81 13.96 0.68
N GLU A 40 -9.62 14.86 -0.28
CA GLU A 40 -9.78 14.57 -1.71
C GLU A 40 -8.79 13.52 -2.19
N ARG A 41 -7.54 13.58 -1.71
CA ARG A 41 -6.51 12.58 -2.03
C ARG A 41 -6.91 11.19 -1.57
N TYR A 42 -7.52 11.07 -0.39
CA TYR A 42 -7.97 9.77 0.12
C TYR A 42 -9.22 9.25 -0.59
N ILE A 43 -10.17 10.13 -0.95
CA ILE A 43 -11.32 9.73 -1.79
C ILE A 43 -10.82 9.15 -3.12
N ARG A 44 -9.85 9.85 -3.76
CA ARG A 44 -9.22 9.37 -4.99
C ARG A 44 -8.45 8.05 -4.78
N ALA A 45 -7.76 7.89 -3.65
CA ALA A 45 -7.01 6.68 -3.33
C ALA A 45 -7.91 5.45 -3.17
N HIS A 46 -9.07 5.60 -2.55
CA HIS A 46 -10.06 4.53 -2.47
C HIS A 46 -10.50 4.04 -3.85
N GLU A 47 -10.85 4.95 -4.75
CA GLU A 47 -11.23 4.60 -6.12
C GLU A 47 -10.05 4.01 -6.89
N PHE A 48 -8.83 4.55 -6.71
CA PHE A 48 -7.64 4.04 -7.36
C PHE A 48 -7.33 2.59 -6.99
N ILE A 49 -7.45 2.23 -5.71
CA ILE A 49 -7.25 0.84 -5.26
C ILE A 49 -8.29 -0.09 -5.89
N ASP A 50 -9.55 0.33 -5.97
CA ASP A 50 -10.60 -0.48 -6.60
C ASP A 50 -10.28 -0.73 -8.08
N VAL A 51 -9.85 0.31 -8.81
CA VAL A 51 -9.39 0.17 -10.20
C VAL A 51 -8.20 -0.78 -10.32
N VAL A 52 -7.20 -0.62 -9.47
CA VAL A 52 -5.99 -1.46 -9.53
C VAL A 52 -6.31 -2.91 -9.23
N LYS A 53 -7.09 -3.20 -8.19
CA LYS A 53 -7.51 -4.57 -7.84
C LYS A 53 -8.35 -5.20 -8.95
N GLY A 54 -9.33 -4.46 -9.47
CA GLY A 54 -10.14 -4.95 -10.58
C GLY A 54 -9.33 -5.19 -11.86
N LEU A 55 -8.29 -4.42 -12.12
CA LEU A 55 -7.36 -4.70 -13.20
C LEU A 55 -6.48 -5.94 -12.93
N TRP A 56 -6.11 -6.21 -11.68
CA TRP A 56 -5.38 -7.43 -11.34
C TRP A 56 -6.27 -8.68 -11.51
N ASP A 57 -7.57 -8.57 -11.30
CA ASP A 57 -8.54 -9.62 -11.51
C ASP A 57 -9.01 -9.77 -12.98
N SER A 58 -8.43 -9.00 -13.92
CA SER A 58 -8.82 -9.07 -15.34
C SER A 58 -8.58 -10.43 -15.98
N TRP A 59 -7.76 -11.28 -15.38
CA TRP A 59 -7.43 -12.62 -15.85
C TRP A 59 -7.60 -13.61 -14.70
N GLU A 60 -8.24 -14.74 -14.96
CA GLU A 60 -8.25 -15.86 -14.02
C GLU A 60 -6.88 -16.53 -13.95
N ASP A 61 -6.61 -17.27 -12.89
CA ASP A 61 -5.28 -17.86 -12.63
C ASP A 61 -4.84 -18.81 -13.76
N ASP A 62 -5.77 -19.54 -14.35
CA ASP A 62 -5.56 -20.52 -15.40
C ASP A 62 -5.98 -20.04 -16.80
N ALA A 63 -6.16 -18.73 -16.99
CA ALA A 63 -6.56 -18.16 -18.27
C ALA A 63 -5.52 -18.37 -19.39
N PHE A 64 -4.23 -18.43 -19.05
CA PHE A 64 -3.15 -18.66 -20.03
C PHE A 64 -2.85 -20.14 -20.20
N VAL A 65 -3.35 -20.72 -21.28
CA VAL A 65 -3.14 -22.15 -21.61
C VAL A 65 -1.75 -22.40 -22.20
N ARG A 66 -1.29 -21.52 -23.11
CA ARG A 66 0.02 -21.57 -23.78
C ARG A 66 0.27 -22.91 -24.52
N ASP A 67 -0.77 -23.50 -25.07
CA ASP A 67 -0.67 -24.74 -25.86
C ASP A 67 -0.03 -24.41 -27.23
N GLN A 68 1.15 -24.94 -27.45
CA GLN A 68 1.90 -24.75 -28.69
C GLN A 68 1.41 -25.66 -29.83
N GLU A 69 0.82 -26.82 -29.53
CA GLU A 69 0.37 -27.76 -30.53
C GLU A 69 -0.89 -27.27 -31.24
N THR A 70 -1.83 -26.74 -30.48
CA THR A 70 -3.09 -26.19 -30.99
C THR A 70 -3.05 -24.69 -31.27
N ALA A 71 -1.95 -24.02 -30.94
CA ALA A 71 -1.81 -22.57 -30.95
C ALA A 71 -2.82 -21.84 -30.05
N PHE A 72 -3.38 -22.52 -29.06
CA PHE A 72 -4.33 -21.96 -28.11
C PHE A 72 -3.58 -21.29 -26.97
N TYR A 73 -3.48 -19.96 -27.02
CA TYR A 73 -2.64 -19.21 -26.09
C TYR A 73 -3.34 -18.88 -24.77
N TYR A 74 -4.61 -18.48 -24.81
CA TYR A 74 -5.42 -18.16 -23.63
C TYR A 74 -6.91 -18.48 -23.87
N ASP A 75 -7.65 -18.70 -22.78
CA ASP A 75 -9.10 -18.86 -22.82
C ASP A 75 -9.79 -17.49 -22.77
N PRO A 76 -10.48 -17.05 -23.83
CA PRO A 76 -11.16 -15.76 -23.85
C PRO A 76 -12.31 -15.64 -22.85
N ASN A 77 -12.86 -16.75 -22.36
CA ASN A 77 -13.92 -16.75 -21.35
C ASN A 77 -13.40 -16.41 -19.94
N LYS A 78 -12.07 -16.49 -19.75
CA LYS A 78 -11.36 -16.22 -18.48
C LYS A 78 -10.70 -14.84 -18.44
N ILE A 79 -11.16 -13.95 -19.32
CA ILE A 79 -10.73 -12.55 -19.37
C ILE A 79 -11.91 -11.66 -19.04
N HIS A 80 -11.72 -10.75 -18.09
CA HIS A 80 -12.76 -9.87 -17.62
C HIS A 80 -12.39 -8.40 -17.85
N GLN A 81 -13.26 -7.66 -18.52
CA GLN A 81 -13.10 -6.22 -18.67
C GLN A 81 -13.60 -5.54 -17.40
N LEU A 82 -12.78 -4.67 -16.83
CA LEU A 82 -13.14 -3.92 -15.62
C LEU A 82 -14.31 -2.96 -15.87
N ASN A 83 -14.28 -2.22 -16.99
CA ASN A 83 -15.29 -1.22 -17.38
C ASN A 83 -15.61 -0.21 -16.27
N HIS A 84 -14.61 0.15 -15.46
CA HIS A 84 -14.77 1.10 -14.38
C HIS A 84 -15.13 2.49 -14.90
N LYS A 85 -16.12 3.10 -14.27
CA LYS A 85 -16.50 4.50 -14.46
C LYS A 85 -16.79 5.12 -13.10
N GLY A 86 -15.85 5.90 -12.59
CA GLY A 86 -15.95 6.55 -11.30
C GLY A 86 -15.75 8.07 -11.40
N ARG A 87 -15.59 8.69 -10.24
CA ARG A 87 -15.38 10.14 -10.14
C ARG A 87 -14.04 10.58 -10.73
N PHE A 88 -12.98 9.80 -10.49
CA PHE A 88 -11.61 10.14 -10.84
C PHE A 88 -11.04 9.34 -11.99
N PHE A 89 -11.59 8.16 -12.23
CA PHE A 89 -11.04 7.23 -13.21
C PHE A 89 -12.12 6.65 -14.12
N SER A 90 -11.73 6.47 -15.39
CA SER A 90 -12.50 5.71 -16.36
C SER A 90 -11.54 4.73 -17.03
N VAL A 91 -11.70 3.43 -16.76
CA VAL A 91 -10.74 2.40 -17.15
C VAL A 91 -11.49 1.19 -17.68
N ARG A 92 -11.22 0.85 -18.94
CA ARG A 92 -11.86 -0.30 -19.59
C ARG A 92 -11.23 -1.63 -19.15
N GLY A 93 -9.90 -1.72 -19.12
CA GLY A 93 -9.22 -3.01 -19.01
C GLY A 93 -9.41 -3.87 -20.27
N PRO A 94 -8.99 -5.14 -20.25
CA PRO A 94 -8.15 -5.77 -19.23
C PRO A 94 -6.69 -5.30 -19.29
N LEU A 95 -5.85 -5.76 -18.35
CA LEU A 95 -4.40 -5.68 -18.50
C LEU A 95 -3.91 -6.74 -19.51
N ASN A 96 -2.73 -6.52 -20.07
CA ASN A 96 -2.08 -7.40 -21.04
C ASN A 96 -1.06 -8.37 -20.40
N ILE A 97 -1.25 -8.75 -19.16
CA ILE A 97 -0.34 -9.63 -18.39
C ILE A 97 -1.17 -10.56 -17.50
N ALA A 98 -0.68 -11.75 -17.22
CA ALA A 98 -1.34 -12.73 -16.37
C ALA A 98 -1.57 -12.21 -14.94
N ARG A 99 -2.51 -12.79 -14.20
CA ARG A 99 -2.76 -12.48 -12.80
C ARG A 99 -1.48 -12.64 -11.98
N PRO A 100 -1.21 -11.77 -10.98
CA PRO A 100 -0.04 -11.92 -10.12
C PRO A 100 -0.01 -13.27 -9.41
N PRO A 101 1.16 -13.88 -9.15
CA PRO A 101 1.27 -15.15 -8.41
C PRO A 101 0.60 -15.13 -7.04
N GLN A 102 0.58 -13.98 -6.37
CA GLN A 102 -0.11 -13.79 -5.09
C GLN A 102 -1.62 -13.48 -5.23
N GLY A 103 -2.16 -13.39 -6.45
CA GLY A 103 -3.46 -12.77 -6.71
C GLY A 103 -3.36 -11.25 -6.63
N TYR A 104 -2.96 -10.73 -5.49
CA TYR A 104 -2.58 -9.31 -5.29
C TYR A 104 -1.20 -9.23 -4.64
N PRO A 105 -0.31 -8.34 -5.08
CA PRO A 105 0.85 -7.93 -4.27
C PRO A 105 0.38 -7.44 -2.90
N VAL A 106 1.12 -7.77 -1.83
CA VAL A 106 0.77 -7.38 -0.47
C VAL A 106 0.53 -5.87 -0.39
N ILE A 107 -0.64 -5.46 0.09
CA ILE A 107 -0.99 -4.05 0.22
C ILE A 107 -0.51 -3.52 1.57
N VAL A 108 0.40 -2.56 1.52
CA VAL A 108 0.98 -1.90 2.68
C VAL A 108 0.48 -0.46 2.77
N GLN A 109 0.28 0.03 3.96
CA GLN A 109 -0.08 1.42 4.29
C GLN A 109 0.84 1.98 5.37
N ALA A 110 1.00 3.30 5.40
CA ALA A 110 1.75 4.01 6.43
C ALA A 110 1.01 5.26 6.96
N GLY A 111 -0.27 5.41 6.63
CA GLY A 111 -1.07 6.58 7.01
C GLY A 111 -1.52 6.54 8.46
N SER A 112 -1.13 7.56 9.25
CA SER A 112 -1.56 7.71 10.66
C SER A 112 -2.77 8.64 10.83
N SER A 113 -3.19 9.35 9.79
CA SER A 113 -4.41 10.18 9.81
C SER A 113 -5.66 9.33 9.88
N GLN A 114 -6.81 9.95 10.20
CA GLN A 114 -8.08 9.24 10.23
C GLN A 114 -8.40 8.59 8.87
N ASP A 115 -8.23 9.35 7.78
CA ASP A 115 -8.43 8.85 6.42
C ASP A 115 -7.43 7.74 6.06
N GLY A 116 -6.17 7.86 6.49
CA GLY A 116 -5.14 6.85 6.28
C GLY A 116 -5.45 5.53 7.01
N LYS A 117 -5.88 5.61 8.26
CA LYS A 117 -6.33 4.45 9.04
C LYS A 117 -7.59 3.81 8.45
N GLU A 118 -8.50 4.62 7.90
CA GLU A 118 -9.70 4.14 7.22
C GLU A 118 -9.36 3.38 5.95
N LEU A 119 -8.46 3.93 5.12
CA LEU A 119 -7.97 3.28 3.92
C LEU A 119 -7.26 1.96 4.25
N ALA A 120 -6.42 1.95 5.30
CA ALA A 120 -5.75 0.74 5.78
C ALA A 120 -6.74 -0.31 6.28
N GLY A 121 -7.72 0.07 7.10
CA GLY A 121 -8.77 -0.82 7.59
C GLY A 121 -9.53 -1.50 6.46
N ARG A 122 -9.79 -0.77 5.37
CA ARG A 122 -10.47 -1.29 4.19
C ARG A 122 -9.60 -2.23 3.35
N THR A 123 -8.32 -1.91 3.16
CA THR A 123 -7.55 -2.48 2.04
C THR A 123 -6.21 -3.11 2.40
N ALA A 124 -5.55 -2.66 3.47
CA ALA A 124 -4.18 -3.04 3.76
C ALA A 124 -4.07 -4.39 4.48
N GLU A 125 -3.02 -5.14 4.18
CA GLU A 125 -2.60 -6.33 4.91
C GLU A 125 -1.53 -6.00 5.94
N VAL A 126 -0.78 -4.92 5.70
CA VAL A 126 0.25 -4.41 6.61
C VAL A 126 0.08 -2.90 6.76
N ILE A 127 0.19 -2.40 7.99
CA ILE A 127 0.32 -0.97 8.26
C ILE A 127 1.57 -0.70 9.07
N PHE A 128 2.44 0.17 8.54
CA PHE A 128 3.58 0.71 9.26
C PHE A 128 3.15 1.89 10.13
N THR A 129 3.69 1.99 11.33
CA THR A 129 3.47 3.12 12.23
C THR A 129 4.73 3.49 13.00
N ALA A 130 4.86 4.76 13.31
CA ALA A 130 5.95 5.29 14.14
C ALA A 130 5.34 6.01 15.36
N GLN A 131 5.18 5.29 16.45
CA GLN A 131 4.65 5.81 17.70
C GLN A 131 5.79 6.08 18.70
N GLN A 132 5.66 7.15 19.48
CA GLN A 132 6.71 7.57 20.40
C GLN A 132 6.55 6.96 21.80
N THR A 133 5.32 6.63 22.19
CA THR A 133 5.02 6.02 23.50
C THR A 133 4.25 4.71 23.33
N LEU A 134 4.24 3.89 24.38
CA LEU A 134 3.48 2.66 24.39
C LEU A 134 1.97 2.94 24.35
N GLU A 135 1.52 3.97 25.05
CA GLU A 135 0.11 4.38 25.09
C GLU A 135 -0.38 4.78 23.69
N ASP A 136 0.39 5.59 22.96
CA ASP A 136 0.06 5.98 21.58
C ASP A 136 0.03 4.76 20.65
N ALA A 137 0.99 3.84 20.82
CA ALA A 137 1.03 2.60 20.05
C ALA A 137 -0.19 1.69 20.31
N GLN A 138 -0.60 1.55 21.55
CA GLN A 138 -1.80 0.79 21.93
C GLN A 138 -3.08 1.45 21.40
N ALA A 139 -3.20 2.77 21.52
CA ALA A 139 -4.32 3.54 21.00
C ALA A 139 -4.42 3.40 19.48
N PHE A 140 -3.29 3.55 18.76
CA PHE A 140 -3.24 3.35 17.33
C PHE A 140 -3.64 1.93 16.92
N TYR A 141 -3.10 0.92 17.61
CA TYR A 141 -3.41 -0.49 17.33
C TYR A 141 -4.91 -0.76 17.50
N THR A 142 -5.48 -0.34 18.62
CA THR A 142 -6.90 -0.54 18.92
C THR A 142 -7.78 0.15 17.89
N ASP A 143 -7.49 1.41 17.55
CA ASP A 143 -8.25 2.18 16.57
C ASP A 143 -8.20 1.51 15.19
N VAL A 144 -7.01 1.21 14.65
CA VAL A 144 -6.92 0.63 13.31
C VAL A 144 -7.55 -0.75 13.21
N LYS A 145 -7.44 -1.57 14.26
CA LYS A 145 -8.06 -2.90 14.31
C LYS A 145 -9.58 -2.83 14.37
N SER A 146 -10.14 -1.87 15.11
CA SER A 146 -11.59 -1.70 15.22
C SER A 146 -12.26 -1.35 13.88
N ARG A 147 -11.52 -0.73 12.96
CA ARG A 147 -12.04 -0.32 11.65
C ARG A 147 -12.27 -1.49 10.69
N LEU A 148 -11.60 -2.64 10.89
CA LEU A 148 -11.69 -3.76 9.96
C LEU A 148 -13.10 -4.35 9.90
N ALA A 149 -13.80 -4.43 11.02
CA ALA A 149 -15.15 -4.98 11.11
C ALA A 149 -16.15 -4.29 10.17
N LYS A 150 -16.00 -2.98 9.95
CA LYS A 150 -16.80 -2.18 9.01
C LYS A 150 -16.72 -2.71 7.58
N TYR A 151 -15.61 -3.36 7.24
CA TYR A 151 -15.33 -3.92 5.91
C TYR A 151 -15.42 -5.44 5.86
N GLY A 152 -16.03 -6.07 6.86
CA GLY A 152 -16.15 -7.53 6.95
C GLY A 152 -14.81 -8.24 7.15
N ARG A 153 -13.80 -7.53 7.67
CA ARG A 153 -12.44 -8.06 7.87
C ARG A 153 -12.20 -8.40 9.35
N THR A 154 -11.38 -9.42 9.57
CA THR A 154 -10.96 -9.81 10.93
C THR A 154 -9.65 -9.11 11.34
N PRO A 155 -9.37 -8.97 12.63
CA PRO A 155 -8.14 -8.33 13.11
C PRO A 155 -6.84 -8.97 12.61
N GLU A 156 -6.85 -10.26 12.31
CA GLU A 156 -5.69 -11.01 11.83
C GLU A 156 -5.28 -10.64 10.40
N GLN A 157 -6.19 -10.10 9.63
CA GLN A 157 -5.98 -9.72 8.23
C GLN A 157 -5.20 -8.41 8.05
N LEU A 158 -4.89 -7.70 9.13
CA LEU A 158 -4.03 -6.52 9.11
C LEU A 158 -2.92 -6.65 10.15
N LYS A 159 -1.69 -6.71 9.70
CA LYS A 159 -0.51 -6.69 10.59
C LYS A 159 -0.07 -5.25 10.84
N VAL A 160 0.12 -4.91 12.12
CA VAL A 160 0.68 -3.60 12.51
C VAL A 160 2.18 -3.76 12.73
N MET A 161 2.98 -3.01 12.00
CA MET A 161 4.45 -3.05 12.07
C MET A 161 4.97 -1.72 12.64
N PRO A 162 5.28 -1.65 13.94
CA PRO A 162 5.89 -0.46 14.51
C PRO A 162 7.34 -0.34 14.05
N GLY A 163 7.74 0.89 13.67
CA GLY A 163 9.13 1.22 13.42
C GLY A 163 9.93 1.19 14.71
N VAL A 164 11.10 0.55 14.66
CA VAL A 164 12.05 0.50 15.78
C VAL A 164 13.34 1.18 15.36
N PHE A 165 13.81 2.12 16.18
CA PHE A 165 15.09 2.78 16.00
C PHE A 165 16.01 2.40 17.16
N PRO A 166 16.86 1.38 17.02
CA PRO A 166 17.79 0.98 18.05
C PRO A 166 18.96 1.98 18.14
N VAL A 167 19.28 2.41 19.35
CA VAL A 167 20.48 3.20 19.64
C VAL A 167 21.40 2.32 20.47
N VAL A 168 22.60 2.07 19.98
CA VAL A 168 23.58 1.17 20.61
C VAL A 168 24.72 1.99 21.20
N GLY A 169 25.05 1.72 22.47
CA GLY A 169 26.19 2.32 23.15
C GLY A 169 26.89 1.27 24.02
N LEU A 170 28.13 1.54 24.44
CA LEU A 170 28.86 0.68 25.37
C LEU A 170 28.19 0.65 26.74
N THR A 171 27.55 1.74 27.11
CA THR A 171 26.72 1.87 28.31
C THR A 171 25.37 2.50 27.97
N GLU A 172 24.40 2.36 28.88
CA GLU A 172 23.11 3.04 28.74
C GLU A 172 23.25 4.57 28.66
N GLY A 173 24.25 5.13 29.38
CA GLY A 173 24.59 6.54 29.34
C GLY A 173 25.04 6.99 27.94
N ASP A 174 25.90 6.22 27.30
CA ASP A 174 26.38 6.50 25.93
C ASP A 174 25.24 6.42 24.92
N ALA A 175 24.39 5.40 25.01
CA ALA A 175 23.23 5.25 24.13
C ALA A 175 22.25 6.43 24.31
N LYS A 176 22.00 6.90 25.53
CA LYS A 176 21.15 8.05 25.80
C LYS A 176 21.75 9.36 25.27
N ALA A 177 23.08 9.52 25.38
CA ALA A 177 23.78 10.69 24.86
C ALA A 177 23.73 10.75 23.33
N ASP A 178 23.96 9.62 22.67
CA ASP A 178 23.90 9.49 21.21
C ASP A 178 22.46 9.74 20.69
N ARG A 179 21.44 9.16 21.32
CA ARG A 179 20.03 9.42 20.99
C ARG A 179 19.69 10.90 21.07
N LYS A 180 20.22 11.63 22.05
CA LYS A 180 19.99 13.07 22.20
C LYS A 180 20.64 13.85 21.05
N SER A 181 21.88 13.51 20.72
CA SER A 181 22.66 14.11 19.63
C SER A 181 21.96 13.87 18.27
N THR A 182 21.55 12.64 18.00
CA THR A 182 20.84 12.25 16.77
C THR A 182 19.50 12.98 16.61
N ARG A 183 18.74 13.18 17.70
CA ARG A 183 17.49 13.95 17.66
C ARG A 183 17.70 15.43 17.35
N LEU A 184 18.78 16.03 17.80
CA LEU A 184 19.10 17.45 17.52
C LEU A 184 19.46 17.65 16.03
N ASN A 185 20.06 16.66 15.40
CA ASN A 185 20.48 16.70 14.00
C ASN A 185 19.41 16.22 13.00
N SER A 186 18.35 15.57 13.45
CA SER A 186 17.39 14.84 12.59
C SER A 186 15.99 15.46 12.56
N SER A 187 15.86 16.79 12.70
CA SER A 187 14.56 17.48 12.58
C SER A 187 13.84 17.24 11.24
N HIS A 188 14.49 16.58 10.26
CA HIS A 188 13.93 16.23 8.96
C HIS A 188 14.02 14.74 8.56
N GLN A 189 14.52 13.85 9.41
CA GLN A 189 14.87 12.48 8.98
C GLN A 189 13.99 11.34 9.52
N ILE A 190 12.95 11.59 10.29
CA ILE A 190 12.10 10.50 10.84
C ILE A 190 11.28 9.77 9.76
N ILE A 191 11.23 10.30 8.55
CA ILE A 191 10.40 9.73 7.45
C ILE A 191 11.23 8.93 6.42
N SER A 192 12.56 9.00 6.47
CA SER A 192 13.39 8.52 5.35
C SER A 192 13.92 7.08 5.45
N TYR A 193 13.64 6.33 6.49
CA TYR A 193 14.17 4.97 6.66
C TYR A 193 13.10 3.92 6.92
N ALA A 194 12.10 3.88 6.07
CA ALA A 194 11.31 2.68 5.84
C ALA A 194 11.68 2.16 4.44
N VAL A 195 12.75 1.42 4.35
CA VAL A 195 13.09 0.57 3.20
C VAL A 195 12.81 -0.86 3.61
#